data_342e01e5d9ef015e5a1036b02b3aaed4
#
_entry.id   342e01e5d9ef015e5a1036b02b3aaed4
#
_cell.length_a   1.000
_cell.length_b   1.000
_cell.length_c   1.000
_cell.angle_alpha   90.00
_cell.angle_beta   90.00
_cell.angle_gamma   90.00
#
_symmetry.space_group_name_H-M   'P 1'
#
loop_
_entity.id
_entity.type
_entity.pdbx_description
1 polymer ?
#
loop_
_entity_poly.entity_id
_entity_poly.type
_entity_poly.pdbx_seq_one_letter_code
_entity_poly.pdbx_strand_id
1 'polypeptide(L)'
;MMAHGRSLVAGVLALGMIVGAVSVTGATPGTVRAASTLPAVPAAWPFSTLQVGFADSPGGAAAIAASGMGMRYQYLAGGVNTGSGWATWNTSGAFVTWYVQESVAAGVVPVFPYYMLLQSNPATGAGEAAKDLSNLRNVSTMTSYWADVKLFLQRAATGAGGKPVVLHVEPDLWGYIEQASAHNAGADVPAAVASTGVPELAGLPNTAAGFARAFVKLRDAYAPSVLLAYHLSGWGTMIDLHASQTTDAETDALAAKAAAFYASLGTGFDLAFTDLSDRDSGFYKAIYGDGGASWWNASDFPRYARFIAGFTAATGKRMVVWQIPMGNTVMRATNDTWGHYADNRPEFFLGDVTDGHLAAWRDAGVIGLLFGGGADGTTCACDARNDGVTDPAASGTHTRASLSADDDGGYLRDRVGAYDAGGALALEPGGGGGGGGDPTPSPSSGPTPTPGPVPTSIPVVTWTTRVTVKPASVYRLRAVAITATVTASRTTSALLDLEIYGPTGRKVSQKWWAAPSFAAGAPRTFLWTWYVSGTRPFGIYTVKLGVFRTGWSGLLVWRNRAAVFKVIR
;
A
#
# COMPACT_ATOMS: atom_id res chain seq x y z
N MET A 1 -31.06 -11.57 -45.95
CA MET A 1 -31.81 -10.87 -47.02
C MET A 1 -31.30 -9.44 -47.07
N MET A 2 -30.64 -9.12 -48.19
CA MET A 2 -30.32 -7.79 -48.75
C MET A 2 -29.53 -6.81 -47.87
N ALA A 3 -28.20 -6.54 -48.04
CA ALA A 3 -27.45 -6.12 -49.26
C ALA A 3 -27.84 -4.73 -49.77
N HIS A 4 -26.88 -3.84 -49.81
CA HIS A 4 -26.53 -2.73 -50.73
C HIS A 4 -25.84 -1.63 -49.92
N GLY A 5 -24.69 -1.03 -50.22
CA GLY A 5 -23.93 -1.07 -51.46
C GLY A 5 -23.36 0.34 -51.76
N ARG A 6 -22.03 0.49 -51.81
CA ARG A 6 -21.20 1.40 -52.65
C ARG A 6 -21.53 2.92 -52.66
N SER A 7 -20.57 3.85 -52.63
CA SER A 7 -19.54 4.07 -53.68
C SER A 7 -18.49 5.10 -53.27
N LEU A 8 -17.28 4.89 -53.77
CA LEU A 8 -16.14 5.80 -53.93
C LEU A 8 -16.47 7.09 -54.73
N VAL A 9 -15.75 8.18 -54.41
CA VAL A 9 -15.23 9.10 -55.44
C VAL A 9 -13.85 9.59 -55.01
N ALA A 10 -12.87 9.30 -55.85
CA ALA A 10 -11.52 9.84 -55.84
C ALA A 10 -11.50 11.16 -56.63
N GLY A 11 -10.75 12.13 -56.17
CA GLY A 11 -10.44 13.35 -56.91
C GLY A 11 -8.97 13.71 -56.71
N VAL A 12 -8.15 13.37 -57.71
CA VAL A 12 -6.76 13.81 -57.86
C VAL A 12 -6.74 15.16 -58.56
N LEU A 13 -6.00 16.14 -58.01
CA LEU A 13 -5.49 17.27 -58.77
C LEU A 13 -4.09 17.62 -58.31
N ALA A 14 -3.14 17.38 -59.18
CA ALA A 14 -1.76 17.85 -59.11
C ALA A 14 -1.65 19.21 -59.78
N LEU A 15 -0.87 20.11 -59.21
CA LEU A 15 0.00 21.03 -59.96
C LEU A 15 0.79 21.93 -59.00
N GLY A 16 2.09 21.92 -59.10
CA GLY A 16 2.95 23.03 -59.45
C GLY A 16 4.10 23.24 -58.46
N MET A 17 5.29 22.79 -58.83
CA MET A 17 6.56 23.17 -58.16
C MET A 17 6.83 24.66 -58.33
N ILE A 18 7.28 25.33 -57.24
CA ILE A 18 8.21 26.45 -57.34
C ILE A 18 9.29 26.22 -56.27
N VAL A 19 10.52 26.07 -56.74
CA VAL A 19 11.75 25.98 -55.95
C VAL A 19 12.11 27.39 -55.51
N GLY A 20 12.24 27.60 -54.22
CA GLY A 20 12.84 28.80 -53.63
C GLY A 20 13.64 28.39 -52.40
N ALA A 21 14.95 28.19 -52.57
CA ALA A 21 15.86 27.97 -51.49
C ALA A 21 16.08 29.28 -50.72
N VAL A 22 15.67 29.33 -49.47
CA VAL A 22 16.14 30.31 -48.50
C VAL A 22 16.61 29.54 -47.28
N SER A 23 17.93 29.46 -47.13
CA SER A 23 18.56 28.96 -45.92
C SER A 23 18.40 30.02 -44.82
N VAL A 24 17.56 29.79 -43.87
CA VAL A 24 17.54 30.51 -42.59
C VAL A 24 17.89 29.52 -41.49
N THR A 25 19.12 29.56 -41.07
CA THR A 25 19.58 28.97 -39.79
C THR A 25 18.95 29.77 -38.65
N GLY A 26 17.77 29.39 -38.23
CA GLY A 26 17.14 29.89 -37.01
C GLY A 26 17.12 28.76 -35.99
N ALA A 27 18.11 28.70 -35.11
CA ALA A 27 17.98 27.91 -33.89
C ALA A 27 16.80 28.48 -33.09
N THR A 28 15.68 27.78 -33.06
CA THR A 28 14.62 28.04 -32.09
C THR A 28 15.22 27.87 -30.69
N PRO A 29 15.12 28.88 -29.81
CA PRO A 29 15.48 28.67 -28.41
C PRO A 29 14.46 27.66 -27.88
N GLY A 30 14.93 26.47 -27.53
CA GLY A 30 14.15 25.56 -26.70
C GLY A 30 13.73 26.34 -25.46
N THR A 31 12.44 26.48 -25.25
CA THR A 31 11.89 27.00 -24.00
C THR A 31 12.40 26.07 -22.89
N VAL A 32 13.47 26.50 -22.22
CA VAL A 32 13.87 25.93 -20.94
C VAL A 32 12.69 26.20 -20.02
N ARG A 33 11.85 25.17 -19.82
CA ARG A 33 10.83 25.19 -18.77
C ARG A 33 11.62 25.41 -17.48
N ALA A 34 11.43 26.57 -16.84
CA ALA A 34 12.00 26.84 -15.54
C ALA A 34 11.71 25.62 -14.66
N ALA A 35 12.75 25.03 -14.06
CA ALA A 35 12.58 23.92 -13.13
C ALA A 35 11.59 24.39 -12.08
N SER A 36 10.36 23.85 -12.10
CA SER A 36 9.39 24.12 -11.06
C SER A 36 10.00 23.55 -9.79
N THR A 37 10.19 24.39 -8.78
CA THR A 37 10.62 23.93 -7.47
C THR A 37 9.58 22.95 -6.96
N LEU A 38 9.98 21.71 -6.69
CA LEU A 38 9.09 20.71 -6.12
C LEU A 38 8.52 21.23 -4.79
N PRO A 39 7.24 20.95 -4.48
CA PRO A 39 6.72 21.25 -3.16
C PRO A 39 7.54 20.57 -2.07
N ALA A 40 7.68 21.22 -0.91
CA ALA A 40 8.36 20.62 0.23
C ALA A 40 7.67 19.30 0.63
N VAL A 41 8.46 18.33 1.07
CA VAL A 41 7.90 17.12 1.72
C VAL A 41 7.22 17.52 3.02
N PRO A 42 6.16 16.81 3.49
CA PRO A 42 5.54 17.07 4.78
C PRO A 42 6.59 17.05 5.91
N ALA A 43 6.49 17.98 6.86
CA ALA A 43 7.47 18.10 7.95
C ALA A 43 7.62 16.80 8.78
N ALA A 44 6.56 16.00 8.89
CA ALA A 44 6.59 14.70 9.58
C ALA A 44 7.07 13.54 8.69
N TRP A 45 7.37 13.75 7.40
CA TRP A 45 7.94 12.73 6.53
C TRP A 45 9.39 12.48 6.94
N PRO A 46 9.78 11.25 7.34
CA PRO A 46 11.05 11.04 8.03
C PRO A 46 12.24 10.80 7.10
N PHE A 47 12.04 10.82 5.78
CA PHE A 47 13.08 10.45 4.82
C PHE A 47 13.52 11.62 3.95
N SER A 48 14.82 11.67 3.65
CA SER A 48 15.44 12.58 2.68
C SER A 48 15.66 11.94 1.31
N THR A 49 15.39 10.63 1.18
CA THR A 49 15.53 9.84 -0.05
C THR A 49 14.20 9.24 -0.46
N LEU A 50 14.03 8.93 -1.75
CA LEU A 50 12.88 8.20 -2.28
C LEU A 50 12.85 6.81 -1.67
N GLN A 51 11.75 6.46 -1.01
CA GLN A 51 11.60 5.23 -0.27
C GLN A 51 10.90 4.15 -1.06
N VAL A 52 11.26 2.91 -0.76
CA VAL A 52 10.57 1.72 -1.27
C VAL A 52 9.95 0.95 -0.10
N GLY A 53 8.85 0.30 -0.35
CA GLY A 53 8.19 -0.59 0.59
C GLY A 53 7.25 -1.57 -0.12
N PHE A 54 6.67 -2.50 0.61
CA PHE A 54 5.64 -3.39 0.04
C PHE A 54 4.58 -3.84 1.04
N ALA A 55 3.57 -4.54 0.54
CA ALA A 55 2.51 -5.13 1.35
C ALA A 55 3.10 -6.17 2.32
N ASP A 56 2.90 -5.98 3.62
CA ASP A 56 3.48 -6.85 4.64
C ASP A 56 2.48 -7.11 5.78
N SER A 57 2.48 -8.34 6.24
CA SER A 57 1.68 -8.77 7.38
C SER A 57 2.41 -8.55 8.71
N PRO A 58 1.72 -8.54 9.85
CA PRO A 58 2.37 -8.55 11.16
C PRO A 58 3.46 -9.62 11.27
N GLY A 59 4.59 -9.27 11.85
CA GLY A 59 5.78 -10.11 12.00
C GLY A 59 6.85 -9.89 10.94
N GLY A 60 6.61 -9.06 9.90
CA GLY A 60 7.52 -8.85 8.79
C GLY A 60 8.42 -7.61 8.89
N ALA A 61 8.15 -6.67 9.81
CA ALA A 61 8.83 -5.36 9.84
C ALA A 61 10.37 -5.44 9.86
N ALA A 62 10.93 -6.37 10.60
CA ALA A 62 12.39 -6.54 10.67
C ALA A 62 12.97 -7.01 9.32
N ALA A 63 12.25 -7.86 8.57
CA ALA A 63 12.67 -8.31 7.24
C ALA A 63 12.54 -7.19 6.19
N ILE A 64 11.53 -6.33 6.33
CA ILE A 64 11.37 -5.12 5.51
C ILE A 64 12.57 -4.21 5.72
N ALA A 65 12.89 -3.85 6.97
CA ALA A 65 14.04 -3.01 7.29
C ALA A 65 15.37 -3.62 6.80
N ALA A 66 15.57 -4.92 7.00
CA ALA A 66 16.78 -5.63 6.56
C ALA A 66 16.94 -5.68 5.03
N SER A 67 15.87 -5.46 4.28
CA SER A 67 15.89 -5.37 2.80
C SER A 67 16.16 -3.96 2.27
N GLY A 68 16.44 -2.97 3.14
CA GLY A 68 16.62 -1.57 2.74
C GLY A 68 15.30 -0.84 2.47
N MET A 69 14.15 -1.40 2.87
CA MET A 69 12.84 -0.78 2.67
C MET A 69 12.46 0.08 3.87
N GLY A 70 12.06 1.33 3.61
CA GLY A 70 11.66 2.28 4.67
C GLY A 70 10.17 2.28 5.01
N MET A 71 9.34 1.59 4.23
CA MET A 71 7.89 1.58 4.40
C MET A 71 7.30 0.17 4.29
N ARG A 72 6.16 -0.05 4.94
CA ARG A 72 5.32 -1.25 4.72
C ARG A 72 3.86 -0.91 4.86
N TYR A 73 2.97 -1.64 4.18
CA TYR A 73 1.56 -1.36 4.30
C TYR A 73 0.70 -2.59 4.58
N GLN A 74 -0.42 -2.35 5.25
CA GLN A 74 -1.46 -3.32 5.53
C GLN A 74 -2.82 -2.68 5.38
N TYR A 75 -3.69 -3.29 4.57
CA TYR A 75 -5.07 -2.84 4.43
C TYR A 75 -5.83 -2.93 5.76
N LEU A 76 -6.64 -1.91 6.00
CA LEU A 76 -7.73 -1.96 6.97
C LEU A 76 -9.04 -2.09 6.19
N ALA A 77 -9.71 -3.22 6.33
CA ALA A 77 -10.85 -3.60 5.51
C ALA A 77 -11.89 -4.38 6.32
N GLY A 78 -12.98 -4.79 5.68
CA GLY A 78 -14.02 -5.63 6.26
C GLY A 78 -15.28 -4.89 6.69
N GLY A 79 -15.35 -3.58 6.47
CA GLY A 79 -16.52 -2.74 6.77
C GLY A 79 -16.69 -2.41 8.26
N VAL A 80 -17.27 -1.24 8.54
CA VAL A 80 -17.37 -0.71 9.92
C VAL A 80 -18.51 -1.32 10.73
N ASN A 81 -19.52 -1.92 10.09
CA ASN A 81 -20.73 -2.43 10.72
C ASN A 81 -21.09 -3.87 10.31
N THR A 82 -20.10 -4.64 9.88
CA THR A 82 -20.27 -6.03 9.40
C THR A 82 -19.93 -7.09 10.45
N GLY A 83 -19.25 -6.70 11.52
CA GLY A 83 -18.64 -7.64 12.47
C GLY A 83 -17.36 -8.31 11.95
N SER A 84 -16.81 -7.85 10.80
CA SER A 84 -15.61 -8.41 10.17
C SER A 84 -14.53 -7.37 9.92
N GLY A 85 -14.81 -6.09 10.21
CA GLY A 85 -13.87 -4.98 10.05
C GLY A 85 -12.59 -5.15 10.89
N TRP A 86 -11.54 -4.45 10.50
CA TRP A 86 -10.21 -4.51 11.14
C TRP A 86 -10.27 -4.34 12.67
N ALA A 87 -11.19 -3.51 13.17
CA ALA A 87 -11.39 -3.26 14.61
C ALA A 87 -11.77 -4.54 15.39
N THR A 88 -12.25 -5.58 14.68
CA THR A 88 -12.64 -6.88 15.25
C THR A 88 -11.57 -7.98 15.05
N TRP A 89 -10.51 -7.73 14.29
CA TRP A 89 -9.45 -8.72 14.09
C TRP A 89 -8.73 -9.07 15.38
N ASN A 90 -8.65 -8.08 16.28
CA ASN A 90 -8.15 -8.26 17.65
C ASN A 90 -9.03 -7.43 18.60
N THR A 91 -8.98 -7.75 19.88
CA THR A 91 -9.78 -7.04 20.90
C THR A 91 -9.58 -5.52 20.82
N SER A 92 -10.69 -4.80 20.65
CA SER A 92 -10.72 -3.33 20.64
C SER A 92 -9.77 -2.68 19.61
N GLY A 93 -9.58 -3.27 18.44
CA GLY A 93 -8.73 -2.72 17.38
C GLY A 93 -7.24 -2.68 17.70
N ALA A 94 -6.76 -3.51 18.62
CA ALA A 94 -5.34 -3.54 19.02
C ALA A 94 -4.38 -3.87 17.86
N PHE A 95 -4.88 -4.44 16.77
CA PHE A 95 -4.13 -4.73 15.54
C PHE A 95 -3.30 -3.53 15.09
N VAL A 96 -3.91 -2.34 14.97
CA VAL A 96 -3.21 -1.14 14.52
C VAL A 96 -2.09 -0.75 15.48
N THR A 97 -2.35 -0.76 16.79
CA THR A 97 -1.31 -0.46 17.78
C THR A 97 -0.09 -1.37 17.63
N TRP A 98 -0.31 -2.67 17.46
CA TRP A 98 0.79 -3.64 17.34
C TRP A 98 1.55 -3.51 16.02
N TYR A 99 0.83 -3.36 14.92
CA TYR A 99 1.46 -3.18 13.61
C TYR A 99 2.34 -1.92 13.60
N VAL A 100 1.85 -0.83 14.19
CA VAL A 100 2.60 0.41 14.33
C VAL A 100 3.81 0.25 15.24
N GLN A 101 3.66 -0.36 16.42
CA GLN A 101 4.77 -0.61 17.35
C GLN A 101 5.87 -1.46 16.72
N GLU A 102 5.51 -2.52 16.03
CA GLU A 102 6.46 -3.38 15.31
C GLU A 102 7.21 -2.60 14.23
N SER A 103 6.49 -1.78 13.44
CA SER A 103 7.07 -0.95 12.39
C SER A 103 8.05 0.07 12.95
N VAL A 104 7.63 0.82 13.97
CA VAL A 104 8.47 1.82 14.63
C VAL A 104 9.72 1.20 15.26
N ALA A 105 9.59 0.03 15.88
CA ALA A 105 10.73 -0.68 16.47
C ALA A 105 11.75 -1.13 15.41
N ALA A 106 11.31 -1.40 14.19
CA ALA A 106 12.16 -1.75 13.06
C ALA A 106 12.68 -0.52 12.26
N GLY A 107 12.23 0.69 12.59
CA GLY A 107 12.59 1.91 11.86
C GLY A 107 11.85 2.07 10.51
N VAL A 108 10.72 1.38 10.32
CA VAL A 108 9.91 1.41 9.08
C VAL A 108 8.63 2.22 9.32
N VAL A 109 8.20 2.98 8.33
CA VAL A 109 6.93 3.72 8.40
C VAL A 109 5.76 2.80 8.05
N PRO A 110 4.79 2.63 8.95
CA PRO A 110 3.56 1.91 8.65
C PRO A 110 2.60 2.76 7.84
N VAL A 111 2.03 2.17 6.80
CA VAL A 111 1.02 2.76 5.91
C VAL A 111 -0.25 1.91 5.98
N PHE A 112 -1.39 2.57 6.12
CA PHE A 112 -2.69 1.90 6.17
C PHE A 112 -3.60 2.40 5.05
N PRO A 113 -3.77 1.65 3.96
CA PRO A 113 -4.92 1.84 3.09
C PRO A 113 -6.19 1.52 3.87
N TYR A 114 -6.96 2.56 4.19
CA TYR A 114 -8.22 2.48 4.92
C TYR A 114 -9.35 2.29 3.91
N TYR A 115 -9.77 1.05 3.71
CA TYR A 115 -10.71 0.61 2.68
C TYR A 115 -11.93 -0.04 3.32
N MET A 116 -12.75 0.80 3.96
CA MET A 116 -13.82 0.33 4.84
C MET A 116 -15.20 0.53 4.25
N LEU A 117 -15.39 1.59 3.43
CA LEU A 117 -16.73 2.03 3.08
C LEU A 117 -17.43 1.07 2.12
N LEU A 118 -16.74 0.59 1.10
CA LEU A 118 -17.28 -0.39 0.14
C LEU A 118 -17.87 -1.62 0.83
N GLN A 119 -17.17 -2.14 1.82
CA GLN A 119 -17.53 -3.39 2.50
C GLN A 119 -18.51 -3.19 3.66
N SER A 120 -18.88 -1.96 3.98
CA SER A 120 -19.87 -1.63 5.01
C SER A 120 -21.28 -1.91 4.52
N ASN A 121 -22.23 -2.12 5.45
CA ASN A 121 -23.66 -2.27 5.11
C ASN A 121 -24.36 -0.89 5.15
N PRO A 122 -25.43 -0.70 4.34
CA PRO A 122 -26.15 -1.67 3.51
C PRO A 122 -25.56 -1.91 2.12
N ALA A 123 -24.58 -1.12 1.62
CA ALA A 123 -23.91 -1.29 0.33
C ALA A 123 -24.90 -1.46 -0.85
N THR A 124 -25.86 -0.54 -0.96
CA THR A 124 -26.93 -0.64 -1.97
C THR A 124 -26.46 -0.17 -3.35
N GLY A 125 -26.92 -0.88 -4.38
CA GLY A 125 -26.59 -0.60 -5.77
C GLY A 125 -25.71 -1.66 -6.42
N ALA A 126 -25.54 -1.55 -7.73
CA ALA A 126 -24.69 -2.44 -8.52
C ALA A 126 -23.29 -1.82 -8.71
N GLY A 127 -22.28 -2.63 -8.46
CA GLY A 127 -20.88 -2.21 -8.56
C GLY A 127 -20.38 -1.41 -7.34
N GLU A 128 -19.10 -1.15 -7.35
CA GLU A 128 -18.37 -0.54 -6.25
C GLU A 128 -18.80 0.91 -6.01
N ALA A 129 -18.75 1.75 -7.05
CA ALA A 129 -19.14 3.16 -6.96
C ALA A 129 -20.52 3.37 -6.33
N ALA A 130 -21.53 2.56 -6.74
CA ALA A 130 -22.88 2.70 -6.20
C ALA A 130 -22.94 2.32 -4.71
N LYS A 131 -22.22 1.29 -4.29
CA LYS A 131 -22.15 0.85 -2.90
C LYS A 131 -21.45 1.87 -2.02
N ASP A 132 -20.30 2.38 -2.46
CA ASP A 132 -19.55 3.41 -1.75
C ASP A 132 -20.35 4.69 -1.56
N LEU A 133 -20.91 5.22 -2.63
CA LEU A 133 -21.74 6.44 -2.58
C LEU A 133 -23.04 6.24 -1.78
N SER A 134 -23.58 5.02 -1.76
CA SER A 134 -24.72 4.65 -0.92
C SER A 134 -24.35 4.68 0.57
N ASN A 135 -23.23 4.06 0.94
CA ASN A 135 -22.73 4.03 2.31
C ASN A 135 -22.30 5.42 2.80
N LEU A 136 -21.62 6.20 1.95
CA LEU A 136 -21.20 7.57 2.25
C LEU A 136 -22.37 8.48 2.66
N ARG A 137 -23.56 8.25 2.10
CA ARG A 137 -24.78 9.01 2.42
C ARG A 137 -25.57 8.44 3.59
N ASN A 138 -25.29 7.21 4.00
CA ASN A 138 -26.06 6.53 5.05
C ASN A 138 -25.60 6.99 6.45
N VAL A 139 -26.48 7.69 7.16
CA VAL A 139 -26.16 8.25 8.48
C VAL A 139 -25.73 7.18 9.48
N SER A 140 -26.41 6.02 9.53
CA SER A 140 -26.07 4.95 10.47
C SER A 140 -24.70 4.33 10.16
N THR A 141 -24.42 4.08 8.88
CA THR A 141 -23.10 3.58 8.44
C THR A 141 -22.01 4.58 8.79
N MET A 142 -22.22 5.85 8.46
CA MET A 142 -21.21 6.89 8.70
C MET A 142 -21.03 7.23 10.18
N THR A 143 -22.04 7.02 11.03
CA THR A 143 -21.84 7.11 12.50
C THR A 143 -20.85 6.04 12.97
N SER A 144 -21.00 4.80 12.51
CA SER A 144 -20.06 3.72 12.80
C SER A 144 -18.67 3.99 12.16
N TYR A 145 -18.66 4.56 10.96
CA TYR A 145 -17.46 4.90 10.23
C TYR A 145 -16.59 5.92 11.00
N TRP A 146 -17.17 7.00 11.48
CA TRP A 146 -16.43 8.01 12.24
C TRP A 146 -15.97 7.50 13.61
N ALA A 147 -16.72 6.60 14.23
CA ALA A 147 -16.25 5.92 15.43
C ALA A 147 -15.04 5.00 15.15
N ASP A 148 -15.04 4.32 14.00
CA ASP A 148 -13.94 3.46 13.56
C ASP A 148 -12.68 4.29 13.19
N VAL A 149 -12.84 5.41 12.45
CA VAL A 149 -11.74 6.34 12.16
C VAL A 149 -11.12 6.89 13.44
N LYS A 150 -11.95 7.29 14.41
CA LYS A 150 -11.47 7.76 15.72
C LYS A 150 -10.69 6.67 16.45
N LEU A 151 -11.20 5.44 16.46
CA LEU A 151 -10.51 4.29 17.04
C LEU A 151 -9.15 4.07 16.36
N PHE A 152 -9.09 4.10 15.03
CA PHE A 152 -7.83 3.99 14.29
C PHE A 152 -6.82 5.03 14.76
N LEU A 153 -7.21 6.31 14.77
CA LEU A 153 -6.33 7.41 15.17
C LEU A 153 -5.79 7.22 16.59
N GLN A 154 -6.64 6.84 17.54
CA GLN A 154 -6.24 6.56 18.91
C GLN A 154 -5.26 5.38 19.00
N ARG A 155 -5.49 4.31 18.23
CA ARG A 155 -4.62 3.14 18.19
C ARG A 155 -3.28 3.42 17.52
N ALA A 156 -3.30 4.18 16.43
CA ALA A 156 -2.10 4.64 15.74
C ALA A 156 -1.24 5.53 16.65
N ALA A 157 -1.84 6.54 17.30
CA ALA A 157 -1.12 7.41 18.23
C ALA A 157 -0.49 6.63 19.40
N THR A 158 -1.24 5.66 19.97
CA THR A 158 -0.73 4.79 21.04
C THR A 158 0.46 3.96 20.58
N GLY A 159 0.42 3.42 19.36
CA GLY A 159 1.50 2.60 18.81
C GLY A 159 2.72 3.41 18.38
N ALA A 160 2.50 4.61 17.88
CA ALA A 160 3.52 5.42 17.22
C ALA A 160 4.50 6.12 18.18
N GLY A 161 4.05 6.48 19.39
CA GLY A 161 4.89 7.26 20.30
C GLY A 161 5.40 8.57 19.68
N GLY A 162 4.59 9.23 18.85
CA GLY A 162 4.94 10.45 18.13
C GLY A 162 5.67 10.25 16.78
N LYS A 163 5.98 9.02 16.40
CA LYS A 163 6.56 8.71 15.08
C LYS A 163 5.49 8.76 13.98
N PRO A 164 5.88 9.01 12.71
CA PRO A 164 4.92 9.08 11.61
C PRO A 164 4.23 7.74 11.34
N VAL A 165 2.94 7.84 11.04
CA VAL A 165 2.08 6.78 10.52
C VAL A 165 1.33 7.37 9.35
N VAL A 166 1.14 6.65 8.27
CA VAL A 166 0.38 7.14 7.11
C VAL A 166 -0.98 6.48 7.06
N LEU A 167 -2.04 7.28 7.01
CA LEU A 167 -3.40 6.85 6.71
C LEU A 167 -3.74 7.23 5.27
N HIS A 168 -3.77 6.25 4.39
CA HIS A 168 -4.22 6.38 3.02
C HIS A 168 -5.74 6.21 2.99
N VAL A 169 -6.46 7.31 2.80
CA VAL A 169 -7.91 7.38 3.02
C VAL A 169 -8.67 6.89 1.82
N GLU A 170 -9.43 5.80 2.00
CA GLU A 170 -10.41 5.26 1.05
C GLU A 170 -9.93 5.31 -0.41
N PRO A 171 -8.98 4.45 -0.80
CA PRO A 171 -8.65 4.27 -2.21
C PRO A 171 -9.91 4.05 -3.04
N ASP A 172 -9.91 4.51 -4.30
CA ASP A 172 -11.02 4.46 -5.26
C ASP A 172 -12.21 5.39 -4.94
N LEU A 173 -12.63 5.51 -3.69
CA LEU A 173 -13.77 6.35 -3.31
C LEU A 173 -13.67 7.77 -3.86
N TRP A 174 -12.48 8.38 -3.82
CA TRP A 174 -12.29 9.76 -4.30
C TRP A 174 -12.52 9.88 -5.80
N GLY A 175 -12.11 8.88 -6.58
CA GLY A 175 -12.40 8.81 -8.00
C GLY A 175 -13.90 8.69 -8.27
N TYR A 176 -14.62 7.86 -7.50
CA TYR A 176 -16.09 7.77 -7.62
C TYR A 176 -16.80 9.05 -7.21
N ILE A 177 -16.31 9.75 -6.19
CA ILE A 177 -16.85 11.05 -5.78
C ILE A 177 -16.60 12.09 -6.89
N GLU A 178 -15.39 12.14 -7.46
CA GLU A 178 -15.07 13.05 -8.57
C GLU A 178 -15.98 12.80 -9.78
N GLN A 179 -16.18 11.54 -10.17
CA GLN A 179 -17.08 11.16 -11.25
C GLN A 179 -18.55 11.49 -10.96
N ALA A 180 -19.00 11.41 -9.72
CA ALA A 180 -20.37 11.73 -9.32
C ALA A 180 -20.62 13.23 -9.17
N SER A 181 -19.58 14.06 -9.19
CA SER A 181 -19.66 15.51 -9.03
C SER A 181 -20.11 16.19 -10.32
N ALA A 182 -21.19 16.95 -10.26
CA ALA A 182 -21.73 17.63 -11.42
C ALA A 182 -20.85 18.80 -11.92
N HIS A 183 -20.13 19.47 -11.01
CA HIS A 183 -19.32 20.65 -11.27
C HIS A 183 -17.85 20.48 -10.86
N ASN A 184 -17.38 19.25 -10.81
CA ASN A 184 -16.04 18.92 -10.35
C ASN A 184 -15.74 19.49 -8.94
N ALA A 185 -16.71 19.41 -8.04
CA ALA A 185 -16.64 19.98 -6.70
C ALA A 185 -17.13 19.02 -5.63
N GLY A 186 -16.36 18.87 -4.55
CA GLY A 186 -16.73 18.01 -3.40
C GLY A 186 -18.02 18.43 -2.69
N ALA A 187 -18.51 19.65 -2.91
CA ALA A 187 -19.78 20.11 -2.38
C ALA A 187 -21.00 19.48 -3.09
N ASP A 188 -20.83 18.97 -4.30
CA ASP A 188 -21.91 18.39 -5.11
C ASP A 188 -22.33 17.01 -4.63
N VAL A 189 -21.44 16.29 -3.96
CA VAL A 189 -21.65 14.90 -3.58
C VAL A 189 -22.04 14.80 -2.10
N PRO A 190 -23.26 14.33 -1.78
CA PRO A 190 -23.72 14.18 -0.40
C PRO A 190 -22.90 13.11 0.37
N ALA A 191 -22.54 13.44 1.62
CA ALA A 191 -21.92 12.54 2.58
C ALA A 191 -22.48 12.81 3.98
N ALA A 192 -22.75 11.79 4.78
CA ALA A 192 -23.21 11.99 6.15
C ALA A 192 -22.01 12.32 7.05
N VAL A 193 -21.93 13.57 7.48
CA VAL A 193 -20.87 14.11 8.35
C VAL A 193 -21.49 14.68 9.63
N ALA A 194 -21.90 15.94 9.65
CA ALA A 194 -22.55 16.54 10.84
C ALA A 194 -23.88 15.84 11.19
N SER A 195 -24.59 15.33 10.20
CA SER A 195 -25.83 14.56 10.38
C SER A 195 -25.66 13.27 11.17
N THR A 196 -24.43 12.77 11.35
CA THR A 196 -24.15 11.60 12.19
C THR A 196 -24.26 11.88 13.68
N GLY A 197 -24.31 13.15 14.09
CA GLY A 197 -24.35 13.55 15.49
C GLY A 197 -23.03 13.37 16.25
N VAL A 198 -21.94 13.03 15.58
CA VAL A 198 -20.60 12.95 16.19
C VAL A 198 -20.17 14.36 16.61
N PRO A 199 -19.90 14.62 17.91
CA PRO A 199 -19.69 15.98 18.41
C PRO A 199 -18.54 16.72 17.73
N GLU A 200 -17.45 16.03 17.44
CA GLU A 200 -16.27 16.59 16.78
C GLU A 200 -16.58 17.08 15.35
N LEU A 201 -17.61 16.54 14.72
CA LEU A 201 -17.98 16.84 13.32
C LEU A 201 -19.11 17.86 13.20
N ALA A 202 -19.59 18.39 14.34
CA ALA A 202 -20.62 19.43 14.34
C ALA A 202 -20.19 20.64 13.50
N GLY A 203 -21.12 21.16 12.69
CA GLY A 203 -20.90 22.29 11.79
C GLY A 203 -20.17 22.01 10.49
N LEU A 204 -19.66 20.81 10.26
CA LEU A 204 -19.13 20.42 8.95
C LEU A 204 -20.27 20.16 7.95
N PRO A 205 -20.11 20.50 6.66
CA PRO A 205 -21.15 20.23 5.66
C PRO A 205 -21.35 18.72 5.46
N ASN A 206 -22.58 18.32 5.16
CA ASN A 206 -22.90 16.92 4.81
C ASN A 206 -22.62 16.64 3.31
N THR A 207 -21.37 16.82 2.92
CA THR A 207 -20.86 16.65 1.56
C THR A 207 -19.48 16.00 1.58
N ALA A 208 -18.96 15.58 0.41
CA ALA A 208 -17.61 15.04 0.30
C ALA A 208 -16.53 16.06 0.77
N ALA A 209 -16.76 17.37 0.60
CA ALA A 209 -15.88 18.37 1.20
C ALA A 209 -15.89 18.33 2.74
N GLY A 210 -17.05 18.09 3.36
CA GLY A 210 -17.14 17.86 4.80
C GLY A 210 -16.48 16.55 5.23
N PHE A 211 -16.63 15.50 4.43
CA PHE A 211 -15.98 14.20 4.65
C PHE A 211 -14.44 14.34 4.69
N ALA A 212 -13.85 15.06 3.73
CA ALA A 212 -12.42 15.36 3.76
C ALA A 212 -11.99 16.13 5.01
N ARG A 213 -12.73 17.18 5.37
CA ARG A 213 -12.45 18.02 6.55
C ARG A 213 -12.59 17.26 7.86
N ALA A 214 -13.48 16.26 7.91
CA ALA A 214 -13.68 15.43 9.09
C ALA A 214 -12.43 14.61 9.43
N PHE A 215 -11.73 14.05 8.43
CA PHE A 215 -10.46 13.35 8.65
C PHE A 215 -9.41 14.26 9.28
N VAL A 216 -9.23 15.46 8.72
CA VAL A 216 -8.25 16.43 9.25
C VAL A 216 -8.60 16.81 10.69
N LYS A 217 -9.88 17.12 10.95
CA LYS A 217 -10.34 17.51 12.30
C LYS A 217 -10.14 16.40 13.33
N LEU A 218 -10.45 15.17 12.99
CA LEU A 218 -10.24 14.01 13.87
C LEU A 218 -8.75 13.70 14.07
N ARG A 219 -7.94 13.73 13.00
CA ARG A 219 -6.50 13.54 13.07
C ARG A 219 -5.87 14.56 14.02
N ASP A 220 -6.17 15.83 13.86
CA ASP A 220 -5.60 16.90 14.68
C ASP A 220 -5.99 16.75 16.16
N ALA A 221 -7.19 16.23 16.45
CA ALA A 221 -7.65 15.99 17.80
C ALA A 221 -7.05 14.74 18.47
N TYR A 222 -6.80 13.66 17.72
CA TYR A 222 -6.49 12.35 18.30
C TYR A 222 -5.10 11.81 17.96
N ALA A 223 -4.51 12.23 16.85
CA ALA A 223 -3.25 11.68 16.35
C ALA A 223 -2.50 12.66 15.44
N PRO A 224 -2.01 13.80 15.93
CA PRO A 224 -1.41 14.85 15.09
C PRO A 224 -0.14 14.41 14.35
N SER A 225 0.49 13.30 14.72
CA SER A 225 1.63 12.72 14.00
C SER A 225 1.22 11.80 12.84
N VAL A 226 -0.07 11.50 12.66
CA VAL A 226 -0.55 10.71 11.52
C VAL A 226 -0.61 11.60 10.28
N LEU A 227 0.06 11.17 9.23
CA LEU A 227 0.00 11.79 7.90
C LEU A 227 -1.23 11.25 7.15
N LEU A 228 -2.11 12.16 6.76
CA LEU A 228 -3.28 11.84 5.95
C LEU A 228 -2.91 11.88 4.46
N ALA A 229 -3.26 10.83 3.73
CA ALA A 229 -3.04 10.76 2.30
C ALA A 229 -4.36 10.69 1.52
N TYR A 230 -4.52 11.61 0.56
CA TYR A 230 -5.58 11.61 -0.44
C TYR A 230 -5.26 10.57 -1.52
N HIS A 231 -6.24 9.87 -2.06
CA HIS A 231 -6.03 8.99 -3.21
C HIS A 231 -6.41 9.69 -4.53
N LEU A 232 -5.45 9.83 -5.43
CA LEU A 232 -5.62 10.34 -6.78
C LEU A 232 -5.84 9.15 -7.72
N SER A 233 -7.08 8.87 -8.09
CA SER A 233 -7.40 7.81 -9.06
C SER A 233 -7.07 8.26 -10.48
N GLY A 234 -6.27 7.47 -11.21
CA GLY A 234 -5.91 7.77 -12.61
C GLY A 234 -7.09 7.79 -13.60
N TRP A 235 -8.27 7.33 -13.13
CA TRP A 235 -9.52 7.26 -13.89
C TRP A 235 -10.61 8.23 -13.34
N GLY A 236 -10.37 8.94 -12.24
CA GLY A 236 -11.36 9.80 -11.58
C GLY A 236 -11.93 10.89 -12.48
N THR A 237 -11.13 11.40 -13.39
CA THR A 237 -11.52 12.44 -14.37
C THR A 237 -12.41 11.94 -15.51
N MET A 238 -12.89 10.69 -15.50
CA MET A 238 -13.66 10.00 -16.55
C MET A 238 -12.83 9.46 -17.71
N ILE A 239 -11.53 9.70 -17.74
CA ILE A 239 -10.58 9.10 -18.67
C ILE A 239 -9.61 8.26 -17.85
N ASP A 240 -9.54 6.99 -18.15
CA ASP A 240 -8.61 6.07 -17.50
C ASP A 240 -7.23 6.19 -18.13
N LEU A 241 -6.29 6.78 -17.40
CA LEU A 241 -4.91 6.97 -17.86
C LEU A 241 -4.13 5.67 -17.98
N HIS A 242 -4.56 4.60 -17.30
CA HIS A 242 -3.90 3.29 -17.42
C HIS A 242 -4.19 2.64 -18.79
N ALA A 243 -5.38 2.90 -19.34
CA ALA A 243 -5.85 2.29 -20.56
C ALA A 243 -5.85 3.23 -21.77
N SER A 244 -5.69 4.56 -21.57
CA SER A 244 -5.86 5.56 -22.63
C SER A 244 -4.53 6.13 -23.11
N GLN A 245 -4.40 6.33 -24.42
CA GLN A 245 -3.24 6.98 -25.05
C GLN A 245 -3.50 8.49 -25.22
N THR A 246 -3.56 9.22 -24.10
CA THR A 246 -3.75 10.67 -24.14
C THR A 246 -2.48 11.40 -24.60
N THR A 247 -2.68 12.51 -25.30
CA THR A 247 -1.61 13.46 -25.64
C THR A 247 -1.12 14.19 -24.38
N ASP A 248 0.01 14.86 -24.49
CA ASP A 248 0.56 15.68 -23.41
C ASP A 248 -0.43 16.76 -22.94
N ALA A 249 -1.09 17.45 -23.89
CA ALA A 249 -2.07 18.50 -23.57
C ALA A 249 -3.32 17.95 -22.89
N GLU A 250 -3.80 16.78 -23.30
CA GLU A 250 -4.92 16.10 -22.67
C GLU A 250 -4.53 15.63 -21.26
N THR A 251 -3.34 15.06 -21.08
CA THR A 251 -2.83 14.64 -19.78
C THR A 251 -2.71 15.82 -18.81
N ASP A 252 -2.20 16.98 -19.27
CA ASP A 252 -2.14 18.21 -18.46
C ASP A 252 -3.54 18.69 -18.07
N ALA A 253 -4.50 18.64 -18.97
CA ALA A 253 -5.89 19.02 -18.70
C ALA A 253 -6.54 18.10 -17.65
N LEU A 254 -6.28 16.79 -17.72
CA LEU A 254 -6.76 15.81 -16.74
C LEU A 254 -6.13 16.05 -15.37
N ALA A 255 -4.83 16.32 -15.30
CA ALA A 255 -4.14 16.66 -14.06
C ALA A 255 -4.71 17.94 -13.43
N ALA A 256 -4.96 18.97 -14.23
CA ALA A 256 -5.58 20.22 -13.78
C ALA A 256 -7.01 19.99 -13.26
N LYS A 257 -7.80 19.13 -13.92
CA LYS A 257 -9.15 18.77 -13.49
C LYS A 257 -9.15 18.06 -12.15
N ALA A 258 -8.31 17.04 -11.98
CA ALA A 258 -8.16 16.30 -10.71
C ALA A 258 -7.67 17.23 -9.58
N ALA A 259 -6.72 18.12 -9.86
CA ALA A 259 -6.25 19.10 -8.89
C ALA A 259 -7.33 20.10 -8.47
N ALA A 260 -8.17 20.55 -9.40
CA ALA A 260 -9.31 21.42 -9.12
C ALA A 260 -10.35 20.73 -8.24
N PHE A 261 -10.62 19.44 -8.50
CA PHE A 261 -11.48 18.63 -7.64
C PHE A 261 -10.91 18.53 -6.22
N TYR A 262 -9.63 18.17 -6.07
CA TYR A 262 -8.97 18.12 -4.76
C TYR A 262 -9.06 19.47 -4.03
N ALA A 263 -8.79 20.58 -4.70
CA ALA A 263 -8.88 21.93 -4.12
C ALA A 263 -10.29 22.24 -3.63
N SER A 264 -11.34 21.76 -4.32
CA SER A 264 -12.75 21.96 -3.96
C SER A 264 -13.15 21.32 -2.61
N LEU A 265 -12.37 20.37 -2.09
CA LEU A 265 -12.57 19.77 -0.77
C LEU A 265 -12.33 20.79 0.34
N GLY A 266 -11.56 21.85 0.08
CA GLY A 266 -11.33 22.98 0.96
C GLY A 266 -10.62 22.58 2.26
N THR A 267 -9.75 21.57 2.19
CA THR A 267 -8.87 21.12 3.26
C THR A 267 -7.59 20.52 2.68
N GLY A 268 -6.53 20.40 3.48
CA GLY A 268 -5.26 19.84 3.05
C GLY A 268 -4.98 18.51 3.69
N PHE A 269 -4.87 17.46 2.88
CA PHE A 269 -4.16 16.25 3.25
C PHE A 269 -2.66 16.51 3.24
N ASP A 270 -1.87 15.67 3.92
CA ASP A 270 -0.41 15.85 3.99
C ASP A 270 0.29 15.33 2.73
N LEU A 271 -0.20 14.23 2.17
CA LEU A 271 0.32 13.52 1.01
C LEU A 271 -0.81 13.22 0.02
N ALA A 272 -0.42 12.79 -1.18
CA ALA A 272 -1.30 12.10 -2.10
C ALA A 272 -0.72 10.71 -2.44
N PHE A 273 -1.61 9.78 -2.75
CA PHE A 273 -1.31 8.44 -3.26
C PHE A 273 -1.94 8.28 -4.64
N THR A 274 -1.37 7.42 -5.45
CA THR A 274 -1.99 6.95 -6.69
C THR A 274 -1.59 5.49 -6.90
N ASP A 275 -2.48 4.70 -7.50
CA ASP A 275 -2.22 3.31 -7.84
C ASP A 275 -1.72 3.16 -9.28
N LEU A 276 -1.07 2.04 -9.58
CA LEU A 276 -0.71 1.68 -10.96
C LEU A 276 -1.51 0.48 -11.47
N SER A 277 -1.90 -0.41 -10.59
CA SER A 277 -2.72 -1.58 -10.93
C SER A 277 -3.08 -2.36 -9.67
N ASP A 278 -4.22 -3.03 -9.66
CA ASP A 278 -4.61 -3.96 -8.59
C ASP A 278 -4.09 -5.40 -8.82
N ARG A 279 -3.43 -5.68 -9.97
CA ARG A 279 -2.84 -6.99 -10.33
C ARG A 279 -1.69 -6.85 -11.30
N ASP A 280 -0.89 -7.91 -11.38
CA ASP A 280 0.16 -8.04 -12.40
C ASP A 280 -0.43 -8.10 -13.81
N SER A 281 0.28 -7.55 -14.80
CA SER A 281 -0.12 -7.59 -16.20
C SER A 281 -0.25 -9.01 -16.75
N GLY A 282 0.61 -9.92 -16.28
CA GLY A 282 0.52 -11.35 -16.60
C GLY A 282 -0.77 -11.99 -16.08
N PHE A 283 -1.28 -11.55 -14.92
CA PHE A 283 -2.57 -12.00 -14.40
C PHE A 283 -3.71 -11.59 -15.34
N TYR A 284 -3.78 -10.30 -15.73
CA TYR A 284 -4.81 -9.82 -16.65
C TYR A 284 -4.79 -10.58 -17.96
N LYS A 285 -3.59 -10.82 -18.51
CA LYS A 285 -3.41 -11.58 -19.74
C LYS A 285 -3.85 -13.05 -19.61
N ALA A 286 -3.41 -13.73 -18.55
CA ALA A 286 -3.65 -15.16 -18.38
C ALA A 286 -5.07 -15.49 -17.89
N ILE A 287 -5.65 -14.67 -17.01
CA ILE A 287 -6.93 -14.94 -16.35
C ILE A 287 -8.09 -14.21 -17.01
N TYR A 288 -7.91 -12.94 -17.36
CA TYR A 288 -8.98 -12.14 -17.98
C TYR A 288 -8.91 -12.12 -19.51
N GLY A 289 -7.79 -12.58 -20.10
CA GLY A 289 -7.66 -12.65 -21.56
C GLY A 289 -7.60 -11.29 -22.23
N ASP A 290 -7.01 -10.28 -21.59
CA ASP A 290 -6.94 -8.90 -22.08
C ASP A 290 -6.00 -8.71 -23.29
N GLY A 291 -5.37 -9.78 -23.77
CA GLY A 291 -4.43 -9.73 -24.88
C GLY A 291 -3.11 -9.01 -24.56
N GLY A 292 -2.88 -8.65 -23.32
CA GLY A 292 -1.70 -7.91 -22.89
C GLY A 292 -1.92 -6.39 -22.82
N ALA A 293 -3.16 -5.93 -22.84
CA ALA A 293 -3.49 -4.50 -22.79
C ALA A 293 -3.07 -3.83 -21.47
N SER A 294 -2.94 -4.60 -20.39
CA SER A 294 -2.50 -4.10 -19.07
C SER A 294 -0.97 -3.90 -18.96
N TRP A 295 -0.19 -4.36 -19.94
CA TRP A 295 1.25 -4.10 -19.99
C TRP A 295 1.52 -2.65 -20.37
N TRP A 296 2.28 -1.96 -19.55
CA TRP A 296 2.69 -0.61 -19.87
C TRP A 296 3.83 -0.59 -20.88
N ASN A 297 3.68 0.24 -21.89
CA ASN A 297 4.70 0.49 -22.90
C ASN A 297 5.56 1.73 -22.54
N ALA A 298 6.56 2.02 -23.34
CA ALA A 298 7.49 3.11 -23.09
C ALA A 298 6.83 4.52 -23.02
N SER A 299 5.62 4.70 -23.54
CA SER A 299 4.89 5.98 -23.46
C SER A 299 3.97 6.10 -22.25
N ASP A 300 3.59 4.98 -21.63
CA ASP A 300 2.66 4.97 -20.49
C ASP A 300 3.31 5.55 -19.23
N PHE A 301 4.53 5.16 -18.95
CA PHE A 301 5.27 5.62 -17.79
C PHE A 301 5.48 7.16 -17.76
N PRO A 302 6.03 7.80 -18.80
CA PRO A 302 6.22 9.25 -18.80
C PRO A 302 4.88 10.00 -18.83
N ARG A 303 3.83 9.47 -19.47
CA ARG A 303 2.48 10.05 -19.46
C ARG A 303 1.91 10.07 -18.04
N TYR A 304 2.02 8.97 -17.31
CA TYR A 304 1.53 8.92 -15.93
C TYR A 304 2.36 9.81 -14.98
N ALA A 305 3.68 9.82 -15.14
CA ALA A 305 4.54 10.76 -14.43
C ALA A 305 4.17 12.23 -14.70
N ARG A 306 3.80 12.58 -15.96
CA ARG A 306 3.31 13.91 -16.32
C ARG A 306 2.01 14.27 -15.61
N PHE A 307 1.07 13.34 -15.51
CA PHE A 307 -0.17 13.51 -14.74
C PHE A 307 0.11 13.79 -13.26
N ILE A 308 1.01 13.01 -12.64
CA ILE A 308 1.45 13.22 -11.26
C ILE A 308 2.10 14.61 -11.12
N ALA A 309 3.00 15.00 -12.02
CA ALA A 309 3.69 16.29 -11.98
C ALA A 309 2.72 17.47 -12.03
N GLY A 310 1.72 17.41 -12.92
CA GLY A 310 0.66 18.41 -13.03
C GLY A 310 -0.16 18.53 -11.75
N PHE A 311 -0.59 17.40 -11.18
CA PHE A 311 -1.31 17.37 -9.92
C PHE A 311 -0.46 17.90 -8.75
N THR A 312 0.79 17.44 -8.62
CA THR A 312 1.74 17.88 -7.58
C THR A 312 1.98 19.39 -7.64
N ALA A 313 2.23 19.93 -8.83
CA ALA A 313 2.48 21.35 -9.02
C ALA A 313 1.26 22.20 -8.63
N ALA A 314 0.05 21.74 -8.98
CA ALA A 314 -1.19 22.48 -8.72
C ALA A 314 -1.65 22.40 -7.26
N THR A 315 -1.39 21.28 -6.57
CA THR A 315 -1.90 21.03 -5.22
C THR A 315 -0.86 21.23 -4.13
N GLY A 316 0.42 21.24 -4.47
CA GLY A 316 1.51 21.24 -3.51
C GLY A 316 1.67 19.91 -2.75
N LYS A 317 1.09 18.80 -3.25
CA LYS A 317 1.14 17.50 -2.57
C LYS A 317 2.16 16.58 -3.23
N ARG A 318 3.08 16.06 -2.40
CA ARG A 318 4.01 15.00 -2.82
C ARG A 318 3.26 13.66 -2.91
N MET A 319 3.72 12.79 -3.80
CA MET A 319 3.02 11.56 -4.20
C MET A 319 3.74 10.31 -3.69
N VAL A 320 2.97 9.35 -3.18
CA VAL A 320 3.41 7.96 -3.05
C VAL A 320 2.68 7.12 -4.10
N VAL A 321 3.44 6.41 -4.90
CA VAL A 321 2.89 5.45 -5.87
C VAL A 321 2.65 4.13 -5.14
N TRP A 322 1.45 3.60 -5.27
CA TRP A 322 0.96 2.47 -4.53
C TRP A 322 0.40 1.38 -5.44
N GLN A 323 0.21 0.18 -4.93
CA GLN A 323 -0.21 -0.99 -5.70
C GLN A 323 0.65 -1.21 -6.96
N ILE A 324 1.96 -1.06 -6.83
CA ILE A 324 2.86 -1.43 -7.91
C ILE A 324 2.96 -2.96 -7.88
N PRO A 325 2.60 -3.67 -8.96
CA PRO A 325 2.73 -5.12 -9.03
C PRO A 325 4.17 -5.58 -8.74
N MET A 326 4.33 -6.80 -8.24
CA MET A 326 5.64 -7.34 -7.85
C MET A 326 6.23 -8.35 -8.84
N GLY A 327 5.46 -8.77 -9.84
CA GLY A 327 5.95 -9.63 -10.90
C GLY A 327 7.08 -8.99 -11.70
N ASN A 328 7.85 -9.82 -12.38
CA ASN A 328 8.93 -9.35 -13.25
C ASN A 328 9.04 -10.26 -14.49
N THR A 329 9.83 -9.83 -15.51
CA THR A 329 10.00 -10.60 -16.74
C THR A 329 11.32 -11.38 -16.79
N VAL A 330 12.12 -11.34 -15.73
CA VAL A 330 13.47 -11.91 -15.74
C VAL A 330 13.62 -13.18 -14.92
N MET A 331 12.93 -13.29 -13.78
CA MET A 331 13.05 -14.45 -12.89
C MET A 331 12.14 -15.59 -13.35
N ARG A 332 12.62 -16.83 -13.30
CA ARG A 332 11.86 -18.01 -13.69
C ARG A 332 10.63 -18.25 -12.80
N ALA A 333 10.66 -17.79 -11.55
CA ALA A 333 9.52 -17.90 -10.64
C ALA A 333 8.26 -17.22 -11.21
N THR A 334 8.40 -16.10 -11.91
CA THR A 334 7.28 -15.38 -12.54
C THR A 334 6.93 -15.98 -13.90
N ASN A 335 6.31 -17.13 -13.91
CA ASN A 335 6.06 -17.98 -15.08
C ASN A 335 4.59 -17.99 -15.53
N ASP A 336 3.80 -17.00 -15.13
CA ASP A 336 2.36 -16.83 -15.40
C ASP A 336 1.48 -17.98 -14.84
N THR A 337 1.95 -18.71 -13.84
CA THR A 337 1.11 -19.59 -13.04
C THR A 337 0.48 -18.82 -11.87
N TRP A 338 -0.51 -19.42 -11.20
CA TRP A 338 -1.27 -18.74 -10.14
C TRP A 338 -0.40 -18.20 -9.01
N GLY A 339 -0.38 -16.86 -8.88
CA GLY A 339 0.43 -16.15 -7.89
C GLY A 339 1.86 -15.83 -8.34
N HIS A 340 2.25 -16.24 -9.55
CA HIS A 340 3.58 -16.06 -10.13
C HIS A 340 3.50 -15.32 -11.47
N TYR A 341 2.77 -14.23 -11.52
CA TYR A 341 2.51 -13.49 -12.76
C TYR A 341 3.60 -12.48 -13.05
N ALA A 342 3.93 -12.33 -14.33
CA ALA A 342 4.91 -11.36 -14.78
C ALA A 342 4.34 -9.94 -14.85
N ASP A 343 5.20 -8.94 -14.65
CA ASP A 343 4.91 -7.51 -14.84
C ASP A 343 6.19 -6.77 -15.22
N ASN A 344 6.10 -5.62 -15.88
CA ASN A 344 7.27 -4.83 -16.25
C ASN A 344 7.48 -3.57 -15.38
N ARG A 345 6.58 -3.27 -14.48
CA ARG A 345 6.67 -2.08 -13.63
C ARG A 345 7.82 -2.15 -12.62
N PRO A 346 8.09 -3.29 -11.94
CA PRO A 346 9.27 -3.39 -11.07
C PRO A 346 10.59 -3.19 -11.81
N GLU A 347 10.69 -3.69 -13.04
CA GLU A 347 11.89 -3.50 -13.86
C GLU A 347 12.05 -2.05 -14.29
N PHE A 348 10.97 -1.38 -14.64
CA PHE A 348 11.01 0.05 -14.98
C PHE A 348 11.55 0.89 -13.81
N PHE A 349 11.10 0.64 -12.57
CA PHE A 349 11.53 1.42 -11.43
C PHE A 349 12.90 1.03 -10.87
N LEU A 350 13.20 -0.28 -10.82
CA LEU A 350 14.33 -0.81 -10.04
C LEU A 350 15.26 -1.70 -10.86
N GLY A 351 15.00 -1.89 -12.16
CA GLY A 351 15.83 -2.73 -13.02
C GLY A 351 17.22 -2.14 -13.24
N ASP A 352 17.26 -0.87 -13.61
CA ASP A 352 18.48 -0.05 -13.71
C ASP A 352 18.19 1.34 -13.13
N VAL A 353 18.57 1.57 -11.89
CA VAL A 353 18.32 2.85 -11.21
C VAL A 353 19.17 4.01 -11.73
N THR A 354 20.08 3.75 -12.68
CA THR A 354 20.94 4.77 -13.32
C THR A 354 20.36 5.28 -14.65
N ASP A 355 19.31 4.66 -15.18
CA ASP A 355 18.68 5.01 -16.46
C ASP A 355 17.86 6.32 -16.42
N GLY A 356 17.66 6.88 -15.24
CA GLY A 356 16.94 8.14 -15.01
C GLY A 356 15.43 7.98 -14.83
N HIS A 357 14.85 6.78 -14.97
CA HIS A 357 13.42 6.54 -14.80
C HIS A 357 12.94 6.95 -13.41
N LEU A 358 13.64 6.47 -12.37
CA LEU A 358 13.30 6.79 -10.99
C LEU A 358 13.45 8.29 -10.68
N ALA A 359 14.49 8.93 -11.24
CA ALA A 359 14.70 10.37 -11.10
C ALA A 359 13.57 11.17 -11.75
N ALA A 360 13.08 10.75 -12.93
CA ALA A 360 11.95 11.41 -13.60
C ALA A 360 10.68 11.37 -12.77
N TRP A 361 10.39 10.26 -12.08
CA TRP A 361 9.24 10.14 -11.18
C TRP A 361 9.42 10.94 -9.89
N ARG A 362 10.63 10.96 -9.29
CA ARG A 362 10.93 11.89 -8.20
C ARG A 362 10.67 13.35 -8.61
N ASP A 363 11.13 13.74 -9.79
CA ASP A 363 10.98 15.10 -10.32
C ASP A 363 9.52 15.43 -10.69
N ALA A 364 8.68 14.42 -10.87
CA ALA A 364 7.22 14.54 -10.93
C ALA A 364 6.56 14.75 -9.54
N GLY A 365 7.31 14.57 -8.45
CA GLY A 365 6.83 14.75 -7.08
C GLY A 365 6.73 13.48 -6.25
N VAL A 366 7.13 12.33 -6.79
CA VAL A 366 7.09 11.04 -6.09
C VAL A 366 8.16 10.99 -4.99
N ILE A 367 7.75 10.53 -3.80
CA ILE A 367 8.62 10.37 -2.62
C ILE A 367 8.68 8.94 -2.11
N GLY A 368 7.84 8.06 -2.65
CA GLY A 368 7.82 6.67 -2.25
C GLY A 368 7.14 5.76 -3.27
N LEU A 369 7.57 4.51 -3.30
CA LEU A 369 7.04 3.42 -4.11
C LEU A 369 6.60 2.29 -3.19
N LEU A 370 5.33 1.89 -3.25
CA LEU A 370 4.77 0.79 -2.48
C LEU A 370 4.32 -0.34 -3.41
N PHE A 371 5.06 -1.43 -3.37
CA PHE A 371 4.81 -2.63 -4.16
C PHE A 371 3.80 -3.55 -3.48
N GLY A 372 2.95 -4.18 -4.26
CA GLY A 372 1.93 -5.13 -3.80
C GLY A 372 0.63 -5.00 -4.57
N GLY A 373 -0.05 -6.10 -4.78
CA GLY A 373 -1.37 -6.09 -5.40
C GLY A 373 -2.49 -5.80 -4.40
N GLY A 374 -3.61 -5.27 -4.90
CA GLY A 374 -4.84 -5.06 -4.12
C GLY A 374 -5.75 -6.28 -4.09
N ALA A 375 -5.56 -7.24 -4.97
CA ALA A 375 -6.47 -8.35 -5.17
C ALA A 375 -5.81 -9.72 -5.00
N ASP A 376 -6.63 -10.75 -4.77
CA ASP A 376 -6.16 -12.13 -4.62
C ASP A 376 -5.55 -12.67 -5.92
N GLY A 377 -4.51 -13.48 -5.79
CA GLY A 377 -3.81 -14.09 -6.92
C GLY A 377 -2.63 -13.30 -7.47
N THR A 378 -2.34 -12.11 -6.94
CA THR A 378 -1.16 -11.31 -7.31
C THR A 378 0.14 -11.95 -6.87
N THR A 379 1.23 -11.61 -7.55
CA THR A 379 2.60 -12.00 -7.18
C THR A 379 3.03 -11.31 -5.89
N CYS A 380 3.80 -11.98 -5.03
CA CYS A 380 4.31 -11.44 -3.78
C CYS A 380 5.84 -11.46 -3.76
N ALA A 381 6.46 -10.45 -3.14
CA ALA A 381 7.87 -10.53 -2.74
C ALA A 381 8.02 -11.36 -1.44
N CYS A 382 7.27 -12.45 -1.36
CA CYS A 382 7.26 -13.46 -0.31
C CYS A 382 6.72 -14.77 -0.89
N ASP A 383 6.98 -15.91 -0.30
CA ASP A 383 6.35 -17.19 -0.69
C ASP A 383 4.90 -17.24 -0.17
N ALA A 384 4.00 -16.42 -0.78
CA ALA A 384 2.59 -16.37 -0.41
C ALA A 384 1.85 -17.65 -0.80
N ARG A 385 2.30 -18.33 -1.86
CA ARG A 385 1.75 -19.62 -2.31
C ARG A 385 2.26 -20.78 -1.47
N ASN A 386 3.42 -20.62 -0.80
CA ASN A 386 4.04 -21.62 0.05
C ASN A 386 4.29 -22.91 -0.72
N ASP A 387 4.70 -22.78 -1.96
CA ASP A 387 4.96 -23.87 -2.90
C ASP A 387 6.46 -24.15 -3.10
N GLY A 388 7.33 -23.23 -2.60
CA GLY A 388 8.79 -23.38 -2.64
C GLY A 388 9.37 -23.30 -4.05
N VAL A 389 8.66 -22.66 -5.00
CA VAL A 389 9.15 -22.52 -6.38
C VAL A 389 10.40 -21.63 -6.41
N THR A 390 11.54 -22.23 -6.79
CA THR A 390 12.84 -21.54 -6.86
C THR A 390 13.40 -21.47 -8.26
N ASP A 391 13.18 -22.47 -9.08
CA ASP A 391 13.78 -22.55 -10.41
C ASP A 391 12.95 -23.38 -11.39
N PRO A 392 11.76 -22.92 -11.82
CA PRO A 392 10.98 -23.58 -12.86
C PRO A 392 11.69 -23.51 -14.22
N ALA A 393 11.16 -24.21 -15.22
CA ALA A 393 11.69 -24.15 -16.58
C ALA A 393 11.68 -22.72 -17.11
N ALA A 394 12.74 -22.33 -17.85
CA ALA A 394 12.80 -21.03 -18.52
C ALA A 394 11.62 -20.85 -19.49
N SER A 395 11.03 -19.65 -19.53
CA SER A 395 9.90 -19.32 -20.41
C SER A 395 10.05 -17.90 -20.96
N GLY A 396 10.18 -17.76 -22.26
CA GLY A 396 10.32 -16.44 -22.90
C GLY A 396 11.55 -15.68 -22.38
N THR A 397 11.32 -14.51 -21.80
CA THR A 397 12.35 -13.67 -21.17
C THR A 397 12.69 -14.09 -19.75
N HIS A 398 11.91 -14.96 -19.12
CA HIS A 398 12.08 -15.46 -17.74
C HIS A 398 13.19 -16.52 -17.70
N THR A 399 14.43 -16.10 -17.88
CA THR A 399 15.58 -17.00 -18.01
C THR A 399 16.50 -17.00 -16.80
N ARG A 400 16.43 -15.98 -15.93
CA ARG A 400 17.25 -15.90 -14.73
C ARG A 400 16.72 -16.85 -13.66
N ALA A 401 17.57 -17.69 -13.11
CA ALA A 401 17.24 -18.55 -11.97
C ALA A 401 16.75 -17.70 -10.79
N SER A 402 15.71 -18.17 -10.12
CA SER A 402 15.17 -17.47 -8.94
C SER A 402 16.16 -17.52 -7.79
N LEU A 403 16.26 -16.42 -7.04
CA LEU A 403 17.19 -16.26 -5.92
C LEU A 403 16.61 -16.82 -4.61
N SER A 404 15.29 -16.87 -4.51
CA SER A 404 14.55 -17.36 -3.34
C SER A 404 13.24 -18.00 -3.79
N ALA A 405 12.54 -18.66 -2.85
CA ALA A 405 11.21 -19.21 -3.05
C ALA A 405 10.10 -18.15 -3.01
N ASP A 406 10.43 -16.85 -2.94
CA ASP A 406 9.43 -15.79 -3.06
C ASP A 406 8.73 -15.90 -4.42
N ASP A 407 7.44 -15.58 -4.47
CA ASP A 407 6.64 -15.73 -5.70
C ASP A 407 7.22 -14.91 -6.87
N ASP A 408 7.91 -13.80 -6.59
CA ASP A 408 8.64 -12.97 -7.56
C ASP A 408 10.08 -13.46 -7.84
N GLY A 409 10.49 -14.59 -7.24
CA GLY A 409 11.83 -15.15 -7.33
C GLY A 409 12.90 -14.38 -6.54
N GLY A 410 12.50 -13.50 -5.61
CA GLY A 410 13.38 -12.64 -4.83
C GLY A 410 13.80 -11.36 -5.55
N TYR A 411 13.19 -11.06 -6.70
CA TYR A 411 13.58 -9.93 -7.55
C TYR A 411 13.47 -8.60 -6.81
N LEU A 412 12.32 -8.30 -6.20
CA LEU A 412 12.10 -7.01 -5.54
C LEU A 412 13.11 -6.76 -4.41
N ARG A 413 13.35 -7.77 -3.57
CA ARG A 413 14.33 -7.66 -2.46
C ARG A 413 15.75 -7.46 -2.95
N ASP A 414 16.17 -8.18 -3.99
CA ASP A 414 17.49 -8.02 -4.64
C ASP A 414 17.66 -6.58 -5.17
N ARG A 415 16.65 -6.05 -5.86
CA ARG A 415 16.71 -4.72 -6.48
C ARG A 415 16.65 -3.59 -5.47
N VAL A 416 15.83 -3.72 -4.44
CA VAL A 416 15.78 -2.71 -3.37
C VAL A 416 17.08 -2.70 -2.57
N GLY A 417 17.63 -3.88 -2.25
CA GLY A 417 18.95 -3.96 -1.60
C GLY A 417 20.06 -3.31 -2.42
N ALA A 418 20.07 -3.49 -3.74
CA ALA A 418 21.00 -2.85 -4.64
C ALA A 418 20.81 -1.31 -4.70
N TYR A 419 19.54 -0.87 -4.72
CA TYR A 419 19.17 0.54 -4.69
C TYR A 419 19.64 1.24 -3.40
N ASP A 420 19.40 0.63 -2.25
CA ASP A 420 19.81 1.15 -0.94
C ASP A 420 21.34 1.20 -0.82
N ALA A 421 22.03 0.11 -1.17
CA ALA A 421 23.50 0.03 -1.14
C ALA A 421 24.18 0.99 -2.13
N GLY A 422 23.53 1.31 -3.26
CA GLY A 422 24.02 2.27 -4.25
C GLY A 422 23.87 3.74 -3.85
N GLY A 423 23.20 4.00 -2.73
CA GLY A 423 22.84 5.33 -2.27
C GLY A 423 21.48 5.75 -2.84
N ALA A 424 20.43 5.56 -2.05
CA ALA A 424 19.06 5.87 -2.44
C ALA A 424 18.91 7.32 -2.94
N LEU A 425 18.05 7.50 -3.95
CA LEU A 425 17.86 8.78 -4.65
C LEU A 425 17.35 9.87 -3.70
N ALA A 426 18.11 10.99 -3.58
CA ALA A 426 17.69 12.14 -2.78
C ALA A 426 16.37 12.74 -3.29
N LEU A 427 15.46 13.10 -2.38
CA LEU A 427 14.15 13.69 -2.72
C LEU A 427 14.25 15.07 -3.33
N GLU A 428 15.20 15.86 -2.85
CA GLU A 428 15.47 17.17 -3.45
C GLU A 428 16.57 17.00 -4.50
N PRO A 429 16.33 17.38 -5.76
CA PRO A 429 17.39 17.45 -6.74
C PRO A 429 18.46 18.40 -6.21
N GLY A 430 19.71 17.95 -6.16
CA GLY A 430 20.81 18.78 -5.71
C GLY A 430 20.75 20.12 -6.42
N GLY A 431 20.47 21.20 -5.71
CA GLY A 431 20.46 22.53 -6.25
C GLY A 431 21.87 22.84 -6.78
N GLY A 432 22.01 22.82 -8.10
CA GLY A 432 23.20 23.38 -8.76
C GLY A 432 23.24 24.87 -8.50
N GLY A 433 23.57 25.27 -7.28
CA GLY A 433 23.86 26.63 -6.88
C GLY A 433 25.31 26.91 -7.16
N GLY A 434 25.60 27.49 -8.34
CA GLY A 434 26.83 28.27 -8.53
C GLY A 434 26.79 29.45 -7.56
N GLY A 435 27.61 29.40 -6.55
CA GLY A 435 27.89 30.50 -5.63
C GLY A 435 29.17 30.19 -4.91
N GLY A 436 30.29 30.69 -5.46
CA GLY A 436 31.58 30.70 -4.78
C GLY A 436 31.44 31.44 -3.45
N GLY A 437 31.51 30.71 -2.36
CA GLY A 437 31.71 31.19 -1.01
C GLY A 437 33.02 30.60 -0.53
N ASP A 438 33.97 31.44 -0.21
CA ASP A 438 35.27 31.12 0.39
C ASP A 438 35.10 30.12 1.55
N PRO A 439 36.02 29.19 1.74
CA PRO A 439 35.99 28.28 2.86
C PRO A 439 36.21 29.04 4.17
N THR A 440 35.19 29.16 4.96
CA THR A 440 35.28 29.58 6.35
C THR A 440 36.17 28.60 7.10
N PRO A 441 37.18 29.05 7.86
CA PRO A 441 38.09 28.15 8.54
C PRO A 441 37.35 27.30 9.56
N SER A 442 37.62 26.01 9.51
CA SER A 442 37.15 24.99 10.46
C SER A 442 37.52 25.39 11.89
N PRO A 443 36.58 25.35 12.85
CA PRO A 443 36.95 25.58 14.24
C PRO A 443 37.85 24.45 14.73
N SER A 444 38.95 24.85 15.33
CA SER A 444 39.96 24.03 16.03
C SER A 444 39.29 23.00 16.92
N SER A 445 39.70 21.75 16.79
CA SER A 445 39.31 20.62 17.63
C SER A 445 39.62 20.89 19.11
N GLY A 446 38.61 21.21 19.88
CA GLY A 446 38.64 21.11 21.34
C GLY A 446 38.74 19.64 21.79
N PRO A 447 39.25 19.36 23.00
CA PRO A 447 39.48 17.99 23.44
C PRO A 447 38.21 17.17 23.45
N THR A 448 38.29 16.01 22.83
CA THR A 448 37.21 14.99 22.78
C THR A 448 36.78 14.66 24.21
N PRO A 449 35.47 14.79 24.55
CA PRO A 449 34.99 14.32 25.84
C PRO A 449 35.13 12.80 25.91
N THR A 450 35.71 12.33 26.98
CA THR A 450 35.81 10.90 27.33
C THR A 450 34.42 10.25 27.26
N PRO A 451 34.21 9.13 26.54
CA PRO A 451 32.92 8.46 26.48
C PRO A 451 32.50 8.06 27.90
N GLY A 452 31.37 8.59 28.33
CA GLY A 452 30.69 8.06 29.52
C GLY A 452 30.31 6.59 29.30
N PRO A 453 30.10 5.81 30.39
CA PRO A 453 29.77 4.40 30.29
C PRO A 453 28.55 4.21 29.39
N VAL A 454 28.72 3.44 28.31
CA VAL A 454 27.66 3.02 27.39
C VAL A 454 26.56 2.37 28.22
N PRO A 455 25.29 2.80 28.12
CA PRO A 455 24.21 2.13 28.81
C PRO A 455 24.19 0.68 28.34
N THR A 456 24.37 -0.26 29.24
CA THR A 456 24.27 -1.69 28.97
C THR A 456 22.89 -1.96 28.39
N SER A 457 22.83 -2.30 27.11
CA SER A 457 21.59 -2.67 26.43
C SER A 457 20.89 -3.77 27.24
N ILE A 458 19.65 -3.53 27.67
CA ILE A 458 18.83 -4.55 28.33
C ILE A 458 18.66 -5.67 27.28
N PRO A 459 19.17 -6.87 27.52
CA PRO A 459 19.13 -7.93 26.54
C PRO A 459 17.70 -8.32 26.21
N VAL A 460 17.34 -8.24 24.92
CA VAL A 460 16.01 -8.55 24.39
C VAL A 460 15.67 -10.03 24.65
N VAL A 461 14.43 -10.31 25.09
CA VAL A 461 13.91 -11.67 25.21
C VAL A 461 13.59 -12.19 23.82
N THR A 462 14.24 -13.28 23.39
CA THR A 462 13.92 -13.98 22.15
C THR A 462 12.96 -15.14 22.41
N TRP A 463 12.14 -15.48 21.42
CA TRP A 463 11.07 -16.47 21.54
C TRP A 463 11.19 -17.51 20.44
N THR A 464 11.08 -18.78 20.81
CA THR A 464 10.92 -19.91 19.88
C THR A 464 9.52 -20.48 20.03
N THR A 465 8.82 -20.67 18.89
CA THR A 465 7.44 -21.15 18.88
C THR A 465 7.27 -22.30 17.91
N ARG A 466 6.44 -23.28 18.27
CA ARG A 466 6.05 -24.40 17.41
C ARG A 466 4.57 -24.71 17.64
N VAL A 467 3.81 -24.92 16.56
CA VAL A 467 2.41 -25.38 16.66
C VAL A 467 2.26 -26.68 15.89
N THR A 468 1.51 -27.61 16.45
CA THR A 468 1.12 -28.86 15.82
C THR A 468 -0.39 -29.05 15.90
N VAL A 469 -0.98 -29.69 14.90
CA VAL A 469 -2.42 -29.98 14.84
C VAL A 469 -2.61 -31.46 14.59
N LYS A 470 -3.49 -32.10 15.37
CA LYS A 470 -3.85 -33.53 15.22
C LYS A 470 -5.35 -33.72 15.39
N PRO A 471 -6.02 -34.46 14.48
CA PRO A 471 -5.49 -34.98 13.22
C PRO A 471 -5.25 -33.87 12.18
N ALA A 472 -4.40 -34.11 11.18
CA ALA A 472 -4.16 -33.17 10.09
C ALA A 472 -5.39 -33.02 9.16
N SER A 473 -6.29 -34.00 9.16
CA SER A 473 -7.62 -33.93 8.51
C SER A 473 -8.69 -34.34 9.49
N VAL A 474 -9.78 -33.60 9.56
CA VAL A 474 -10.85 -33.80 10.53
C VAL A 474 -12.22 -33.67 9.86
N TYR A 475 -13.17 -34.52 10.25
CA TYR A 475 -14.56 -34.39 9.82
C TYR A 475 -15.30 -33.31 10.61
N ARG A 476 -16.38 -32.78 10.03
CA ARG A 476 -17.32 -31.97 10.80
C ARG A 476 -17.83 -32.75 12.02
N LEU A 477 -18.23 -32.04 13.07
CA LEU A 477 -18.69 -32.60 14.35
C LEU A 477 -17.59 -33.44 15.06
N ARG A 478 -16.33 -33.26 14.72
CA ARG A 478 -15.20 -33.87 15.41
C ARG A 478 -14.25 -32.77 15.90
N ALA A 479 -13.41 -33.14 16.85
CA ALA A 479 -12.44 -32.25 17.45
C ALA A 479 -11.08 -32.34 16.76
N VAL A 480 -10.35 -31.25 16.78
CA VAL A 480 -8.93 -31.16 16.42
C VAL A 480 -8.16 -30.62 17.65
N ALA A 481 -7.06 -31.26 17.98
CA ALA A 481 -6.16 -30.82 19.04
C ALA A 481 -5.05 -29.95 18.47
N ILE A 482 -4.95 -28.73 18.95
CA ILE A 482 -3.93 -27.75 18.56
C ILE A 482 -2.99 -27.62 19.76
N THR A 483 -1.70 -27.89 19.54
CA THR A 483 -0.68 -27.84 20.59
C THR A 483 0.35 -26.81 20.22
N ALA A 484 0.49 -25.75 21.02
CA ALA A 484 1.51 -24.73 20.88
C ALA A 484 2.61 -24.94 21.94
N THR A 485 3.86 -24.99 21.51
CA THR A 485 5.03 -25.02 22.39
C THR A 485 5.80 -23.73 22.23
N VAL A 486 6.03 -23.01 23.32
CA VAL A 486 6.66 -21.70 23.35
C VAL A 486 7.81 -21.69 24.34
N THR A 487 8.95 -21.15 23.94
CA THR A 487 10.15 -21.03 24.78
C THR A 487 10.64 -19.59 24.76
N ALA A 488 10.91 -19.01 25.91
CA ALA A 488 11.53 -17.70 26.06
C ALA A 488 13.02 -17.85 26.43
N SER A 489 13.89 -17.01 25.88
CA SER A 489 15.33 -17.04 26.22
C SER A 489 15.64 -16.59 27.66
N ARG A 490 14.65 -15.94 28.32
CA ARG A 490 14.76 -15.46 29.72
C ARG A 490 13.46 -15.71 30.48
N THR A 491 13.56 -15.77 31.79
CA THR A 491 12.37 -15.85 32.65
C THR A 491 11.52 -14.58 32.48
N THR A 492 10.26 -14.77 32.07
CA THR A 492 9.34 -13.69 31.81
C THR A 492 7.89 -14.19 31.84
N SER A 493 6.93 -13.28 31.77
CA SER A 493 5.52 -13.59 31.53
C SER A 493 5.08 -12.94 30.22
N ALA A 494 4.21 -13.62 29.48
CA ALA A 494 3.68 -13.13 28.23
C ALA A 494 2.23 -13.60 28.03
N LEU A 495 1.48 -12.99 27.14
CA LEU A 495 0.20 -13.48 26.67
C LEU A 495 0.45 -14.36 25.44
N LEU A 496 -0.14 -15.55 25.41
CA LEU A 496 -0.13 -16.41 24.23
C LEU A 496 -1.51 -16.41 23.60
N ASP A 497 -1.55 -16.24 22.29
CA ASP A 497 -2.77 -16.25 21.48
C ASP A 497 -2.69 -17.30 20.36
N LEU A 498 -3.77 -18.05 20.17
CA LEU A 498 -3.98 -18.96 19.05
C LEU A 498 -5.28 -18.60 18.33
N GLU A 499 -5.18 -18.40 17.04
CA GLU A 499 -6.32 -18.09 16.18
C GLU A 499 -6.50 -19.15 15.11
N ILE A 500 -7.74 -19.46 14.75
CA ILE A 500 -8.08 -20.34 13.63
C ILE A 500 -8.77 -19.53 12.55
N TYR A 501 -8.28 -19.66 11.32
CA TYR A 501 -8.83 -19.05 10.13
C TYR A 501 -9.39 -20.12 9.20
N GLY A 502 -10.57 -19.87 8.65
CA GLY A 502 -11.25 -20.78 7.71
C GLY A 502 -10.69 -20.69 6.29
N PRO A 503 -11.22 -21.53 5.37
CA PRO A 503 -10.76 -21.57 3.97
C PRO A 503 -10.92 -20.25 3.20
N THR A 504 -11.78 -19.35 3.68
CA THR A 504 -11.99 -18.01 3.11
C THR A 504 -11.09 -16.95 3.72
N GLY A 505 -10.09 -17.33 4.53
CA GLY A 505 -9.21 -16.38 5.22
C GLY A 505 -9.84 -15.65 6.42
N ARG A 506 -11.12 -15.95 6.77
CA ARG A 506 -11.80 -15.32 7.91
C ARG A 506 -11.47 -16.03 9.20
N LYS A 507 -11.21 -15.28 10.27
CA LYS A 507 -11.04 -15.83 11.63
C LYS A 507 -12.35 -16.49 12.07
N VAL A 508 -12.26 -17.74 12.55
CA VAL A 508 -13.41 -18.55 12.96
C VAL A 508 -13.39 -18.94 14.42
N SER A 509 -12.23 -18.81 15.08
CA SER A 509 -12.09 -19.08 16.51
C SER A 509 -10.79 -18.50 17.04
N GLN A 510 -10.75 -18.24 18.36
CA GLN A 510 -9.57 -17.71 19.06
C GLN A 510 -9.55 -18.26 20.49
N LYS A 511 -8.34 -18.49 21.01
CA LYS A 511 -8.10 -18.83 22.40
C LYS A 511 -6.78 -18.23 22.86
N TRP A 512 -6.79 -17.59 24.03
CA TRP A 512 -5.59 -16.98 24.59
C TRP A 512 -5.40 -17.36 26.06
N TRP A 513 -4.17 -17.22 26.52
CA TRP A 513 -3.74 -17.35 27.92
C TRP A 513 -3.12 -16.03 28.35
N ALA A 514 -3.71 -15.35 29.33
CA ALA A 514 -3.48 -13.94 29.61
C ALA A 514 -2.07 -13.60 30.11
N ALA A 515 -1.48 -14.44 30.96
CA ALA A 515 -0.17 -14.16 31.56
C ALA A 515 0.59 -15.42 31.99
N PRO A 516 0.76 -16.45 31.15
CA PRO A 516 1.60 -17.59 31.51
C PRO A 516 3.05 -17.14 31.75
N SER A 517 3.68 -17.68 32.80
CA SER A 517 5.10 -17.48 33.09
C SER A 517 5.94 -18.45 32.25
N PHE A 518 7.10 -18.02 31.79
CA PHE A 518 8.08 -18.83 31.09
C PHE A 518 9.39 -18.80 31.85
N ALA A 519 9.94 -19.96 32.15
CA ALA A 519 11.30 -20.07 32.66
C ALA A 519 12.29 -19.99 31.49
N ALA A 520 13.45 -19.38 31.71
CA ALA A 520 14.49 -19.21 30.70
C ALA A 520 14.87 -20.53 30.03
N GLY A 521 14.77 -20.62 28.72
CA GLY A 521 15.13 -21.79 27.92
C GLY A 521 14.21 -23.01 28.07
N ALA A 522 13.20 -22.96 28.94
CA ALA A 522 12.30 -24.09 29.17
C ALA A 522 11.05 -24.00 28.23
N PRO A 523 10.74 -25.05 27.45
CA PRO A 523 9.56 -25.07 26.63
C PRO A 523 8.29 -25.19 27.46
N ARG A 524 7.28 -24.39 27.17
CA ARG A 524 5.95 -24.48 27.78
C ARG A 524 4.94 -24.83 26.74
N THR A 525 4.06 -25.81 27.03
CA THR A 525 3.08 -26.33 26.09
C THR A 525 1.67 -25.90 26.47
N PHE A 526 0.88 -25.49 25.46
CA PHE A 526 -0.49 -25.07 25.56
C PHE A 526 -1.35 -25.92 24.64
N LEU A 527 -2.44 -26.47 25.16
CA LEU A 527 -3.35 -27.33 24.43
C LEU A 527 -4.70 -26.62 24.23
N TRP A 528 -5.18 -26.66 23.00
CA TRP A 528 -6.52 -26.22 22.63
C TRP A 528 -7.24 -27.29 21.80
N THR A 529 -8.30 -27.85 22.34
CA THR A 529 -9.20 -28.74 21.58
C THR A 529 -10.30 -27.89 20.98
N TRP A 530 -10.36 -27.85 19.64
CA TRP A 530 -11.36 -27.10 18.91
C TRP A 530 -12.32 -28.03 18.18
N TYR A 531 -13.64 -27.81 18.37
CA TYR A 531 -14.69 -28.58 17.72
C TYR A 531 -15.11 -27.95 16.41
N VAL A 532 -15.06 -28.73 15.32
CA VAL A 532 -15.51 -28.32 13.99
C VAL A 532 -17.03 -28.44 13.95
N SER A 533 -17.76 -27.33 13.95
CA SER A 533 -19.24 -27.38 13.87
C SER A 533 -19.73 -27.97 12.53
N GLY A 534 -20.95 -28.47 12.49
CA GLY A 534 -21.56 -29.07 11.30
C GLY A 534 -21.76 -28.12 10.12
N THR A 535 -21.68 -26.79 10.36
CA THR A 535 -21.87 -25.75 9.34
C THR A 535 -20.54 -25.19 8.79
N ARG A 536 -19.38 -25.59 9.35
CA ARG A 536 -18.08 -25.08 8.91
C ARG A 536 -17.79 -25.48 7.46
N PRO A 537 -17.26 -24.58 6.60
CA PRO A 537 -16.86 -24.92 5.24
C PRO A 537 -15.82 -26.05 5.21
N PHE A 538 -15.85 -26.88 4.18
CA PHE A 538 -14.77 -27.81 3.88
C PHE A 538 -13.57 -27.05 3.31
N GLY A 539 -12.35 -27.50 3.57
CA GLY A 539 -11.15 -26.90 3.05
C GLY A 539 -10.03 -26.81 4.08
N ILE A 540 -9.00 -26.04 3.75
CA ILE A 540 -7.82 -25.84 4.59
C ILE A 540 -8.13 -24.75 5.63
N TYR A 541 -7.80 -25.04 6.89
CA TYR A 541 -7.83 -24.10 8.01
C TYR A 541 -6.41 -23.78 8.45
N THR A 542 -6.16 -22.51 8.74
CA THR A 542 -4.86 -22.04 9.20
C THR A 542 -4.91 -21.68 10.68
N VAL A 543 -3.94 -22.16 11.43
CA VAL A 543 -3.71 -21.73 12.81
C VAL A 543 -2.63 -20.67 12.83
N LYS A 544 -2.92 -19.51 13.42
CA LYS A 544 -1.94 -18.45 13.68
C LYS A 544 -1.57 -18.46 15.17
N LEU A 545 -0.36 -18.01 15.49
CA LEU A 545 0.12 -17.90 16.86
C LEU A 545 0.71 -16.50 17.10
N GLY A 546 0.29 -15.86 18.20
CA GLY A 546 0.84 -14.61 18.70
C GLY A 546 1.41 -14.79 20.13
N VAL A 547 2.56 -14.16 20.40
CA VAL A 547 3.07 -13.94 21.75
C VAL A 547 3.11 -12.44 21.99
N PHE A 548 2.48 -11.98 23.07
CA PHE A 548 2.35 -10.56 23.38
C PHE A 548 2.85 -10.28 24.80
N ARG A 549 3.19 -9.05 25.08
CA ARG A 549 3.34 -8.58 26.45
C ARG A 549 2.01 -8.75 27.19
N THR A 550 2.05 -8.98 28.48
CA THR A 550 0.85 -9.13 29.31
C THR A 550 -0.12 -7.96 29.11
N GLY A 551 -1.42 -8.23 29.14
CA GLY A 551 -2.44 -7.22 28.92
C GLY A 551 -2.52 -6.71 27.47
N TRP A 552 -2.01 -7.46 26.49
CA TRP A 552 -1.97 -7.08 25.08
C TRP A 552 -1.17 -5.80 24.80
N SER A 553 -0.23 -5.42 25.67
CA SER A 553 0.49 -4.16 25.61
C SER A 553 1.59 -4.08 24.54
N GLY A 554 1.86 -5.14 23.82
CA GLY A 554 2.81 -5.18 22.70
C GLY A 554 3.00 -6.55 22.12
N LEU A 555 3.20 -6.63 20.83
CA LEU A 555 3.51 -7.85 20.09
C LEU A 555 4.98 -8.23 20.30
N LEU A 556 5.25 -9.49 20.60
CA LEU A 556 6.59 -10.05 20.75
C LEU A 556 6.94 -11.04 19.62
N VAL A 557 5.96 -11.85 19.19
CA VAL A 557 6.07 -12.78 18.06
C VAL A 557 4.71 -12.94 17.41
N TRP A 558 4.70 -13.02 16.08
CA TRP A 558 3.54 -13.43 15.30
C TRP A 558 3.91 -14.48 14.26
N ARG A 559 3.08 -15.52 14.13
CA ARG A 559 3.21 -16.58 13.12
C ARG A 559 1.91 -16.70 12.35
N ASN A 560 1.85 -16.12 11.15
CA ASN A 560 0.67 -16.09 10.31
C ASN A 560 0.17 -17.49 9.90
N ARG A 561 1.07 -18.47 9.83
CA ARG A 561 0.76 -19.86 9.46
C ARG A 561 1.55 -20.81 10.35
N ALA A 562 1.22 -20.80 11.64
CA ALA A 562 1.89 -21.63 12.62
C ALA A 562 1.61 -23.13 12.42
N ALA A 563 0.42 -23.48 11.94
CA ALA A 563 0.03 -24.82 11.52
C ALA A 563 -1.18 -24.76 10.58
N VAL A 564 -1.48 -25.87 9.89
CA VAL A 564 -2.66 -26.04 9.05
C VAL A 564 -3.30 -27.40 9.29
N PHE A 565 -4.62 -27.49 9.04
CA PHE A 565 -5.36 -28.75 8.98
C PHE A 565 -6.50 -28.64 7.96
N LYS A 566 -7.05 -29.80 7.54
CA LYS A 566 -8.11 -29.84 6.55
C LYS A 566 -9.41 -30.32 7.18
N VAL A 567 -10.50 -29.58 6.97
CA VAL A 567 -11.86 -30.06 7.25
C VAL A 567 -12.37 -30.78 6.01
N ILE A 568 -12.71 -32.06 6.18
CA ILE A 568 -13.14 -32.97 5.11
C ILE A 568 -14.59 -33.38 5.28
N ARG A 569 -15.16 -33.96 4.19
CA ARG A 569 -16.53 -34.47 4.15
C ARG A 569 -16.67 -35.72 4.99
#